data_3a2f7fefdff98a365deffd6242378aca
#
_entry.id   3a2f7fefdff98a365deffd6242378aca
#
_cell.length_a   1.000
_cell.length_b   1.000
_cell.length_c   1.000
_cell.angle_alpha   90.00
_cell.angle_beta   90.00
_cell.angle_gamma   90.00
#
_symmetry.space_group_name_H-M   'P 1'
#
loop_
_entity.id
_entity.type
_entity.pdbx_description
1 polymer ?
#
loop_
_entity_poly.entity_id
_entity_poly.type
_entity_poly.pdbx_seq_one_letter_code
_entity_poly.pdbx_strand_id
1 'polypeptide(L)'
;MEYQYEYFMSDALALPKDAWKPFHNAGPVLSYPKNKLLYNQGDTAFCFYYIVSGRIKTFISSAEGNERLLTIYRRGDILGEAAFFDERPRVSSAQMMADTKVVSIDRPALERCMQQFPALAFSLLRYLSATVRMLSTHLDATSFLPAEKRIVRLLLNMDSGGNHTVTCTHEELAYA
;
A
#
# COMPACT_ATOMS: atom_id res chain seq x y z
N MET A 1 -5.31 11.48 -15.87
CA MET A 1 -6.54 11.08 -15.19
C MET A 1 -6.22 11.10 -13.70
N GLU A 2 -6.86 11.99 -12.95
CA GLU A 2 -6.62 12.11 -11.51
C GLU A 2 -7.54 11.10 -10.83
N TYR A 3 -6.98 10.11 -10.13
CA TYR A 3 -7.77 9.17 -9.32
C TYR A 3 -8.34 9.95 -8.14
N GLN A 4 -9.61 10.23 -8.18
CA GLN A 4 -10.29 11.09 -7.19
C GLN A 4 -10.58 10.35 -5.87
N TYR A 5 -10.45 9.02 -5.84
CA TYR A 5 -10.63 8.17 -4.66
C TYR A 5 -9.42 7.27 -4.46
N GLU A 6 -8.56 7.71 -3.58
CA GLU A 6 -7.38 6.97 -3.18
C GLU A 6 -7.70 6.15 -1.92
N TYR A 7 -7.92 4.85 -2.08
CA TYR A 7 -7.98 3.94 -0.95
C TYR A 7 -6.56 3.74 -0.42
N PHE A 8 -6.20 4.54 0.59
CA PHE A 8 -4.87 4.45 1.19
C PHE A 8 -4.80 3.29 2.17
N MET A 9 -3.73 2.51 2.08
CA MET A 9 -3.47 1.41 2.99
C MET A 9 -3.49 1.87 4.46
N SER A 10 -2.92 3.03 4.77
CA SER A 10 -2.89 3.58 6.13
C SER A 10 -4.27 3.87 6.72
N ASP A 11 -5.24 4.29 5.90
CA ASP A 11 -6.60 4.56 6.37
C ASP A 11 -7.35 3.26 6.66
N ALA A 12 -7.18 2.25 5.79
CA ALA A 12 -7.76 0.92 5.97
C ALA A 12 -7.26 0.22 7.24
N LEU A 13 -5.98 0.42 7.58
CA LEU A 13 -5.33 -0.30 8.66
C LEU A 13 -5.43 0.39 10.02
N ALA A 14 -6.00 1.62 10.08
CA ALA A 14 -6.17 2.41 11.32
C ALA A 14 -4.91 2.45 12.21
N LEU A 15 -3.73 2.54 11.59
CA LEU A 15 -2.45 2.62 12.30
C LEU A 15 -2.23 4.03 12.87
N PRO A 16 -1.52 4.18 13.98
CA PRO A 16 -1.08 5.50 14.44
C PRO A 16 -0.29 6.22 13.36
N LYS A 17 -0.56 7.52 13.14
CA LYS A 17 0.06 8.35 12.08
C LYS A 17 1.60 8.32 12.08
N ASP A 18 2.22 8.07 13.23
CA ASP A 18 3.67 8.06 13.41
C ASP A 18 4.25 6.64 13.60
N ALA A 19 3.46 5.59 13.30
CA ALA A 19 3.88 4.20 13.53
C ALA A 19 5.23 3.86 12.87
N TRP A 20 5.51 4.44 11.71
CA TRP A 20 6.70 4.19 10.91
C TRP A 20 7.75 5.30 10.97
N LYS A 21 7.56 6.31 11.84
CA LYS A 21 8.50 7.43 11.98
C LYS A 21 9.95 7.00 12.27
N PRO A 22 10.23 5.92 13.03
CA PRO A 22 11.59 5.43 13.20
C PRO A 22 12.32 5.09 11.88
N PHE A 23 11.58 4.73 10.83
CA PHE A 23 12.17 4.42 9.53
C PHE A 23 12.63 5.64 8.74
N HIS A 24 12.24 6.85 9.13
CA HIS A 24 12.61 8.08 8.42
C HIS A 24 14.12 8.27 8.28
N ASN A 25 14.90 7.84 9.28
CA ASN A 25 16.36 7.96 9.33
C ASN A 25 17.06 6.58 9.26
N ALA A 26 16.35 5.52 8.86
CA ALA A 26 16.87 4.16 8.91
C ALA A 26 17.88 3.84 7.81
N GLY A 27 17.85 4.58 6.71
CA GLY A 27 18.68 4.31 5.53
C GLY A 27 18.80 5.52 4.59
N PRO A 28 19.34 5.31 3.38
CA PRO A 28 19.48 6.37 2.40
C PRO A 28 18.13 6.83 1.87
N VAL A 29 17.99 8.14 1.67
CA VAL A 29 16.84 8.74 1.00
C VAL A 29 17.09 8.69 -0.51
N LEU A 30 16.21 7.98 -1.22
CA LEU A 30 16.22 7.87 -2.68
C LEU A 30 15.11 8.74 -3.26
N SER A 31 15.41 9.44 -4.35
CA SER A 31 14.46 10.31 -5.06
C SER A 31 14.14 9.73 -6.43
N TYR A 32 12.85 9.66 -6.74
CA TYR A 32 12.36 9.13 -8.01
C TYR A 32 11.38 10.12 -8.66
N PRO A 33 11.49 10.36 -9.97
CA PRO A 33 10.52 11.16 -10.69
C PRO A 33 9.20 10.42 -10.88
N LYS A 34 8.13 11.18 -11.14
CA LYS A 34 6.83 10.65 -11.54
C LYS A 34 6.97 9.59 -12.65
N ASN A 35 6.13 8.57 -12.62
CA ASN A 35 6.06 7.43 -13.55
C ASN A 35 7.26 6.45 -13.49
N LYS A 36 8.27 6.70 -12.69
CA LYS A 36 9.37 5.74 -12.50
C LYS A 36 8.89 4.52 -11.73
N LEU A 37 9.26 3.32 -12.18
CA LEU A 37 9.09 2.08 -11.43
C LEU A 37 10.10 2.04 -10.28
N LEU A 38 9.63 1.62 -9.10
CA LEU A 38 10.46 1.34 -7.93
C LEU A 38 10.99 -0.10 -7.97
N TYR A 39 10.09 -1.03 -8.32
CA TYR A 39 10.38 -2.45 -8.55
C TYR A 39 9.27 -3.08 -9.40
N ASN A 40 9.54 -4.22 -9.99
CA ASN A 40 8.59 -5.03 -10.75
C ASN A 40 8.08 -6.22 -9.93
N GLN A 41 6.89 -6.70 -10.28
CA GLN A 41 6.41 -8.01 -9.85
C GLN A 41 7.43 -9.10 -10.27
N GLY A 42 7.77 -10.00 -9.35
CA GLY A 42 8.75 -11.05 -9.57
C GLY A 42 10.20 -10.67 -9.22
N ASP A 43 10.52 -9.40 -9.01
CA ASP A 43 11.86 -8.98 -8.59
C ASP A 43 12.22 -9.55 -7.20
N THR A 44 13.51 -9.82 -6.96
CA THR A 44 14.00 -10.19 -5.63
C THR A 44 13.93 -9.01 -4.68
N ALA A 45 13.51 -9.25 -3.43
CA ALA A 45 13.29 -8.23 -2.42
C ALA A 45 14.41 -8.20 -1.37
N PHE A 46 15.40 -7.29 -1.52
CA PHE A 46 16.46 -7.09 -0.53
C PHE A 46 16.14 -6.00 0.51
N CYS A 47 15.11 -5.20 0.27
CA CYS A 47 14.68 -4.10 1.12
C CYS A 47 13.18 -3.87 0.99
N PHE A 48 12.63 -3.11 1.92
CA PHE A 48 11.33 -2.46 1.80
C PHE A 48 11.51 -0.94 1.92
N TYR A 49 10.44 -0.19 1.75
CA TYR A 49 10.54 1.27 1.62
C TYR A 49 9.59 1.98 2.58
N TYR A 50 10.07 3.09 3.16
CA TYR A 50 9.26 4.07 3.87
C TYR A 50 9.10 5.33 3.00
N ILE A 51 7.90 5.85 2.84
CA ILE A 51 7.60 7.00 1.98
C ILE A 51 7.76 8.29 2.77
N VAL A 52 8.75 9.11 2.39
CA VAL A 52 9.03 10.42 2.97
C VAL A 52 8.13 11.49 2.37
N SER A 53 7.92 11.43 1.05
CA SER A 53 7.03 12.34 0.31
C SER A 53 6.61 11.72 -1.02
N GLY A 54 5.49 12.20 -1.58
CA GLY A 54 4.95 11.72 -2.85
C GLY A 54 3.93 10.61 -2.68
N ARG A 55 3.67 9.87 -3.75
CA ARG A 55 2.67 8.79 -3.83
C ARG A 55 3.15 7.66 -4.73
N ILE A 56 2.84 6.43 -4.37
CA ILE A 56 3.22 5.21 -5.09
C ILE A 56 1.97 4.35 -5.26
N LYS A 57 1.70 3.90 -6.47
CA LYS A 57 0.70 2.85 -6.74
C LYS A 57 1.37 1.47 -6.79
N THR A 58 0.70 0.44 -6.28
CA THR A 58 1.04 -0.95 -6.56
C THR A 58 -0.01 -1.57 -7.47
N PHE A 59 0.44 -2.43 -8.37
CA PHE A 59 -0.41 -3.10 -9.34
C PHE A 59 0.15 -4.47 -9.72
N ILE A 60 -0.72 -5.35 -10.19
CA ILE A 60 -0.35 -6.62 -10.82
C ILE A 60 -0.63 -6.51 -12.31
N SER A 61 0.20 -7.20 -13.11
CA SER A 61 0.02 -7.28 -14.57
C SER A 61 -0.33 -8.71 -14.96
N SER A 62 -1.34 -8.86 -15.83
CA SER A 62 -1.61 -10.16 -16.46
C SER A 62 -0.59 -10.47 -17.55
N ALA A 63 -0.59 -11.71 -18.08
CA ALA A 63 0.26 -12.11 -19.19
C ALA A 63 -0.04 -11.32 -20.47
N GLU A 64 -1.26 -10.83 -20.62
CA GLU A 64 -1.72 -10.01 -21.74
C GLU A 64 -1.40 -8.51 -21.58
N GLY A 65 -0.78 -8.12 -20.45
CA GLY A 65 -0.36 -6.74 -20.18
C GLY A 65 -1.45 -5.87 -19.54
N ASN A 66 -2.59 -6.42 -19.14
CA ASN A 66 -3.60 -5.67 -18.39
C ASN A 66 -3.12 -5.40 -16.96
N GLU A 67 -3.16 -4.15 -16.52
CA GLU A 67 -2.81 -3.78 -15.15
C GLU A 67 -4.05 -3.68 -14.27
N ARG A 68 -3.95 -4.26 -13.06
CA ARG A 68 -4.95 -4.08 -12.00
C ARG A 68 -4.30 -3.37 -10.82
N LEU A 69 -4.80 -2.18 -10.52
CA LEU A 69 -4.40 -1.43 -9.33
C LEU A 69 -4.75 -2.23 -8.06
N LEU A 70 -3.81 -2.32 -7.14
CA LEU A 70 -4.01 -2.95 -5.84
C LEU A 70 -4.21 -1.91 -4.74
N THR A 71 -3.28 -0.96 -4.64
CA THR A 71 -3.26 0.00 -3.53
C THR A 71 -2.46 1.23 -3.90
N ILE A 72 -2.80 2.36 -3.28
CA ILE A 72 -2.01 3.60 -3.33
C ILE A 72 -1.42 3.86 -1.94
N TYR A 73 -0.13 4.16 -1.91
CA TYR A 73 0.64 4.50 -0.73
C TYR A 73 1.04 5.97 -0.76
N ARG A 74 1.10 6.60 0.41
CA ARG A 74 1.42 8.01 0.57
C ARG A 74 2.51 8.22 1.63
N ARG A 75 2.88 9.47 1.84
CA ARG A 75 3.81 9.84 2.93
C ARG A 75 3.42 9.19 4.25
N GLY A 76 4.40 8.56 4.89
CA GLY A 76 4.23 7.89 6.17
C GLY A 76 3.90 6.40 6.07
N ASP A 77 3.62 5.87 4.88
CA ASP A 77 3.37 4.45 4.67
C ASP A 77 4.68 3.68 4.44
N ILE A 78 4.62 2.36 4.63
CA ILE A 78 5.66 1.42 4.18
C ILE A 78 5.09 0.57 3.04
N LEU A 79 5.97 0.11 2.14
CA LEU A 79 5.59 -0.79 1.05
C LEU A 79 6.73 -1.75 0.69
N GLY A 80 6.34 -2.89 0.13
CA GLY A 80 7.27 -3.95 -0.30
C GLY A 80 7.79 -4.83 0.84
N GLU A 81 7.19 -4.70 2.02
CA GLU A 81 7.53 -5.42 3.24
C GLU A 81 7.22 -6.92 3.14
N ALA A 82 6.14 -7.31 2.45
CA ALA A 82 5.73 -8.70 2.35
C ALA A 82 6.86 -9.57 1.78
N ALA A 83 7.32 -9.24 0.57
CA ALA A 83 8.40 -9.94 -0.11
C ALA A 83 9.75 -9.84 0.63
N PHE A 84 9.97 -8.78 1.41
CA PHE A 84 11.16 -8.63 2.22
C PHE A 84 11.16 -9.57 3.44
N PHE A 85 10.00 -9.76 4.10
CA PHE A 85 9.89 -10.59 5.29
C PHE A 85 9.77 -12.08 4.98
N ASP A 86 9.08 -12.45 3.90
CA ASP A 86 8.92 -13.85 3.51
C ASP A 86 10.01 -14.36 2.56
N GLU A 87 10.95 -13.49 2.17
CA GLU A 87 12.10 -13.79 1.29
C GLU A 87 11.69 -14.34 -0.08
N ARG A 88 10.50 -13.96 -0.55
CA ARG A 88 9.94 -14.35 -1.85
C ARG A 88 10.02 -13.20 -2.86
N PRO A 89 9.83 -13.45 -4.16
CA PRO A 89 9.73 -12.40 -5.16
C PRO A 89 8.60 -11.40 -4.87
N ARG A 90 8.77 -10.16 -5.36
CA ARG A 90 7.74 -9.10 -5.25
C ARG A 90 6.40 -9.58 -5.77
N VAL A 91 5.34 -9.45 -4.97
CA VAL A 91 3.98 -9.88 -5.32
C VAL A 91 3.29 -8.95 -6.31
N SER A 92 3.81 -7.73 -6.46
CA SER A 92 3.27 -6.67 -7.33
C SER A 92 4.36 -5.76 -7.82
N SER A 93 4.09 -4.97 -8.85
CA SER A 93 4.91 -3.84 -9.28
C SER A 93 4.56 -2.59 -8.49
N ALA A 94 5.53 -1.66 -8.33
CA ALA A 94 5.32 -0.37 -7.69
C ALA A 94 5.81 0.76 -8.58
N GLN A 95 4.96 1.81 -8.78
CA GLN A 95 5.24 2.95 -9.66
C GLN A 95 4.91 4.27 -8.98
N MET A 96 5.76 5.25 -9.18
CA MET A 96 5.59 6.61 -8.69
C MET A 96 4.43 7.32 -9.40
N MET A 97 3.48 7.86 -8.63
CA MET A 97 2.39 8.69 -9.16
C MET A 97 2.74 10.18 -9.19
N ALA A 98 3.76 10.58 -8.44
CA ALA A 98 4.32 11.93 -8.37
C ALA A 98 5.82 11.82 -8.08
N ASP A 99 6.54 12.94 -8.11
CA ASP A 99 7.92 12.99 -7.61
C ASP A 99 7.93 12.54 -6.16
N THR A 100 8.71 11.50 -5.86
CA THR A 100 8.61 10.76 -4.61
C THR A 100 9.99 10.56 -3.98
N LYS A 101 10.04 10.69 -2.65
CA LYS A 101 11.22 10.34 -1.85
C LYS A 101 10.89 9.18 -0.94
N VAL A 102 11.77 8.18 -0.92
CA VAL A 102 11.64 6.99 -0.06
C VAL A 102 12.93 6.74 0.70
N VAL A 103 12.83 6.13 1.87
CA VAL A 103 13.97 5.53 2.57
C VAL A 103 13.96 4.05 2.26
N SER A 104 15.10 3.53 1.77
CA SER A 104 15.29 2.09 1.56
C SER A 104 15.79 1.47 2.86
N ILE A 105 15.13 0.39 3.29
CA ILE A 105 15.38 -0.28 4.57
C ILE A 105 15.74 -1.73 4.28
N ASP A 106 17.00 -2.05 4.45
CA ASP A 106 17.52 -3.40 4.38
C ASP A 106 17.48 -4.10 5.76
N ARG A 107 17.88 -5.37 5.82
CA ARG A 107 17.86 -6.16 7.06
C ARG A 107 18.70 -5.53 8.18
N PRO A 108 19.97 -5.10 7.96
CA PRO A 108 20.75 -4.44 9.00
C PRO A 108 20.12 -3.13 9.51
N ALA A 109 19.50 -2.35 8.61
CA ALA A 109 18.82 -1.12 9.00
C ALA A 109 17.57 -1.40 9.86
N LEU A 110 16.77 -2.42 9.49
CA LEU A 110 15.63 -2.85 10.26
C LEU A 110 16.04 -3.32 11.67
N GLU A 111 17.09 -4.15 11.78
CA GLU A 111 17.59 -4.66 13.06
C GLU A 111 18.03 -3.51 13.98
N ARG A 112 18.78 -2.53 13.47
CA ARG A 112 19.13 -1.33 14.24
C ARG A 112 17.91 -0.56 14.72
N CYS A 113 16.91 -0.38 13.84
CA CYS A 113 15.66 0.29 14.21
C CYS A 113 14.91 -0.46 15.31
N MET A 114 14.82 -1.79 15.23
CA MET A 114 14.15 -2.60 16.24
C MET A 114 14.88 -2.59 17.59
N GLN A 115 16.21 -2.60 17.57
CA GLN A 115 17.01 -2.46 18.81
C GLN A 115 16.77 -1.10 19.48
N GLN A 116 16.72 -0.02 18.69
CA GLN A 116 16.51 1.33 19.20
C GLN A 116 15.05 1.61 19.56
N PHE A 117 14.11 1.01 18.85
CA PHE A 117 12.66 1.19 19.01
C PHE A 117 11.94 -0.18 19.08
N PRO A 118 12.02 -0.92 20.19
CA PRO A 118 11.42 -2.28 20.28
C PRO A 118 9.92 -2.34 19.98
N ALA A 119 9.18 -1.27 20.28
CA ALA A 119 7.76 -1.17 19.98
C ALA A 119 7.43 -1.26 18.46
N LEU A 120 8.44 -1.06 17.59
CA LEU A 120 8.29 -1.16 16.15
C LEU A 120 7.88 -2.58 15.71
N ALA A 121 8.38 -3.62 16.42
CA ALA A 121 7.99 -5.00 16.15
C ALA A 121 6.48 -5.22 16.34
N PHE A 122 5.89 -4.67 17.40
CA PHE A 122 4.45 -4.73 17.62
C PHE A 122 3.69 -3.93 16.56
N SER A 123 4.22 -2.79 16.11
CA SER A 123 3.60 -2.02 15.03
C SER A 123 3.56 -2.80 13.72
N LEU A 124 4.63 -3.53 13.38
CA LEU A 124 4.69 -4.42 12.22
C LEU A 124 3.70 -5.59 12.34
N LEU A 125 3.64 -6.26 13.50
CA LEU A 125 2.67 -7.33 13.74
C LEU A 125 1.23 -6.83 13.61
N ARG A 126 0.95 -5.66 14.14
CA ARG A 126 -0.36 -5.01 14.04
C ARG A 126 -0.73 -4.68 12.59
N TYR A 127 0.23 -4.15 11.84
CA TYR A 127 0.08 -3.87 10.42
C TYR A 127 -0.24 -5.14 9.63
N LEU A 128 0.55 -6.21 9.78
CA LEU A 128 0.32 -7.48 9.10
C LEU A 128 -1.03 -8.12 9.48
N SER A 129 -1.40 -8.07 10.77
CA SER A 129 -2.69 -8.57 11.25
C SER A 129 -3.87 -7.79 10.64
N ALA A 130 -3.74 -6.46 10.54
CA ALA A 130 -4.75 -5.62 9.91
C ALA A 130 -4.84 -5.87 8.40
N THR A 131 -3.70 -6.08 7.72
CA THR A 131 -3.65 -6.45 6.30
C THR A 131 -4.34 -7.80 6.05
N VAL A 132 -4.08 -8.82 6.86
CA VAL A 132 -4.76 -10.13 6.76
C VAL A 132 -6.27 -9.95 6.92
N ARG A 133 -6.71 -9.19 7.93
CA ARG A 133 -8.15 -8.90 8.15
C ARG A 133 -8.78 -8.19 6.95
N MET A 134 -8.10 -7.18 6.40
CA MET A 134 -8.56 -6.47 5.22
C MET A 134 -8.71 -7.41 4.02
N LEU A 135 -7.70 -8.24 3.73
CA LEU A 135 -7.72 -9.22 2.65
C LEU A 135 -8.84 -10.26 2.85
N SER A 136 -9.04 -10.76 4.08
CA SER A 136 -10.14 -11.68 4.41
C SER A 136 -11.50 -11.04 4.14
N THR A 137 -11.66 -9.77 4.50
CA THR A 137 -12.90 -9.01 4.25
C THR A 137 -13.15 -8.80 2.74
N HIS A 138 -12.10 -8.56 1.97
CA HIS A 138 -12.21 -8.43 0.51
C HIS A 138 -12.56 -9.78 -0.15
N LEU A 139 -11.96 -10.87 0.29
CA LEU A 139 -12.29 -12.22 -0.17
C LEU A 139 -13.76 -12.57 0.11
N ASP A 140 -14.24 -12.30 1.31
CA ASP A 140 -15.64 -12.50 1.70
C ASP A 140 -16.59 -11.70 0.78
N ALA A 141 -16.28 -10.42 0.56
CA ALA A 141 -17.08 -9.57 -0.30
C ALA A 141 -17.11 -10.06 -1.76
N THR A 142 -15.97 -10.50 -2.32
CA THR A 142 -15.90 -10.97 -3.70
C THR A 142 -16.51 -12.35 -3.90
N SER A 143 -16.49 -13.21 -2.86
CA SER A 143 -16.98 -14.59 -2.94
C SER A 143 -18.49 -14.72 -2.73
N PHE A 144 -19.08 -13.89 -1.87
CA PHE A 144 -20.47 -14.06 -1.41
C PHE A 144 -21.42 -12.91 -1.73
N LEU A 145 -20.92 -11.75 -2.15
CA LEU A 145 -21.77 -10.62 -2.48
C LEU A 145 -22.03 -10.55 -4.00
N PRO A 146 -23.30 -10.44 -4.43
CA PRO A 146 -23.65 -10.04 -5.80
C PRO A 146 -23.00 -8.71 -6.17
N ALA A 147 -22.76 -8.48 -7.47
CA ALA A 147 -22.09 -7.29 -8.00
C ALA A 147 -22.71 -5.98 -7.49
N GLU A 148 -24.04 -5.90 -7.44
CA GLU A 148 -24.75 -4.73 -6.97
C GLU A 148 -24.42 -4.41 -5.48
N LYS A 149 -24.35 -5.43 -4.63
CA LYS A 149 -24.01 -5.26 -3.22
C LYS A 149 -22.54 -4.86 -3.01
N ARG A 150 -21.62 -5.32 -3.88
CA ARG A 150 -20.22 -4.91 -3.88
C ARG A 150 -20.10 -3.42 -4.22
N ILE A 151 -20.82 -2.96 -5.23
CA ILE A 151 -20.88 -1.54 -5.62
C ILE A 151 -21.41 -0.69 -4.47
N VAL A 152 -22.53 -1.09 -3.84
CA VAL A 152 -23.07 -0.36 -2.68
C VAL A 152 -22.06 -0.28 -1.55
N ARG A 153 -21.35 -1.37 -1.23
CA ARG A 153 -20.32 -1.39 -0.19
C ARG A 153 -19.14 -0.48 -0.54
N LEU A 154 -18.71 -0.46 -1.82
CA LEU A 154 -17.69 0.46 -2.30
C LEU A 154 -18.12 1.91 -2.09
N LEU A 155 -19.32 2.28 -2.52
CA LEU A 155 -19.86 3.63 -2.39
C LEU A 155 -19.97 4.05 -0.91
N LEU A 156 -20.42 3.16 -0.02
CA LEU A 156 -20.47 3.43 1.43
C LEU A 156 -19.07 3.65 2.03
N ASN A 157 -18.07 2.90 1.58
CA ASN A 157 -16.70 3.10 2.02
C ASN A 157 -16.10 4.42 1.52
N MET A 158 -16.53 4.87 0.34
CA MET A 158 -16.12 6.15 -0.25
C MET A 158 -16.78 7.36 0.46
N ASP A 159 -17.96 7.19 1.07
CA ASP A 159 -18.67 8.22 1.84
C ASP A 159 -18.12 8.40 3.29
N SER A 160 -16.85 8.17 3.49
CA SER A 160 -16.21 8.33 4.82
C SER A 160 -16.27 9.77 5.38
N GLY A 161 -16.70 10.74 4.59
CA GLY A 161 -16.85 12.14 4.97
C GLY A 161 -18.25 12.56 5.45
N GLY A 162 -19.25 11.68 5.40
CA GLY A 162 -20.62 11.96 5.86
C GLY A 162 -21.42 12.94 4.99
N ASN A 163 -20.92 13.30 3.82
CA ASN A 163 -21.59 14.22 2.88
C ASN A 163 -22.67 13.54 2.02
N HIS A 164 -22.78 12.22 2.07
CA HIS A 164 -23.72 11.40 1.30
C HIS A 164 -23.66 11.63 -0.22
N THR A 165 -22.52 12.14 -0.71
CA THR A 165 -22.26 12.37 -2.12
C THR A 165 -20.92 11.79 -2.49
N VAL A 166 -20.93 10.81 -3.37
CA VAL A 166 -19.74 10.14 -3.90
C VAL A 166 -19.67 10.40 -5.39
N THR A 167 -18.54 10.92 -5.88
CA THR A 167 -18.26 11.08 -7.31
C THR A 167 -17.27 10.00 -7.74
N CYS A 168 -17.67 9.11 -8.63
CA CYS A 168 -16.80 8.05 -9.14
C CYS A 168 -17.09 7.80 -10.63
N THR A 169 -16.13 7.23 -11.33
CA THR A 169 -16.26 6.81 -12.72
C THR A 169 -16.80 5.38 -12.82
N HIS A 170 -17.31 5.00 -13.97
CA HIS A 170 -17.72 3.61 -14.24
C HIS A 170 -16.53 2.63 -14.13
N GLU A 171 -15.34 3.09 -14.48
CA GLU A 171 -14.12 2.29 -14.39
C GLU A 171 -13.76 2.00 -12.91
N GLU A 172 -13.90 2.97 -12.02
CA GLU A 172 -13.72 2.79 -10.57
C GLU A 172 -14.76 1.82 -9.98
N LEU A 173 -16.01 1.87 -10.45
CA LEU A 173 -17.06 0.93 -10.05
C LEU A 173 -16.82 -0.49 -10.58
N ALA A 174 -16.15 -0.65 -11.72
CA ALA A 174 -15.83 -1.96 -12.28
C ALA A 174 -14.81 -2.74 -11.45
N TYR A 175 -14.08 -2.09 -10.55
CA TYR A 175 -13.14 -2.73 -9.61
C TYR A 175 -13.82 -3.24 -8.32
N ALA A 176 -15.10 -3.02 -8.13
CA ALA A 176 -15.89 -3.52 -7.00
C ALA A 176 -16.23 -5.01 -7.14
#